data_eb7c144672646c697127b2e30b449c28
#
_entry.id   eb7c144672646c697127b2e30b449c28
#
_cell.length_a   1.000
_cell.length_b   1.000
_cell.length_c   1.000
_cell.angle_alpha   90.00
_cell.angle_beta   90.00
_cell.angle_gamma   90.00
#
_symmetry.space_group_name_H-M   'P 1'
#
loop_
_entity.id
_entity.type
_entity.pdbx_description
1 polymer ?
#
loop_
_entity_poly.entity_id
_entity_poly.type
_entity_poly.pdbx_seq_one_letter_code
_entity_poly.pdbx_strand_id
1 'polypeptide(L)'
;MTNTYNSVNITKFNDRKCRYVCDNEEGYRKYLQNEPDMAEVIGEFRQQIKPILDVDAYINDINVNEVFEKIKKVFPNKSVKYAKREPRETKKGLKYSYRFYVQDVRITSKNLKNRLIKNGFDKNEIYDMSIYDSNKILFLPLTTKKVGCDVPPLTPIDCSIFECCASYIKEEYEDWDLKFVEEEP
;
A
#
# COMPACT_ATOMS: atom_id res chain seq x y z
N MET A 1 0.31 17.03 -10.57
CA MET A 1 -0.19 17.12 -9.19
C MET A 1 0.97 17.37 -8.24
N THR A 2 0.80 18.28 -7.29
CA THR A 2 1.80 18.51 -6.24
C THR A 2 1.59 17.48 -5.13
N ASN A 3 2.68 16.88 -4.64
CA ASN A 3 2.60 15.93 -3.53
C ASN A 3 2.13 16.63 -2.25
N THR A 4 1.30 15.94 -1.48
CA THR A 4 0.86 16.34 -0.16
C THR A 4 1.66 15.54 0.87
N TYR A 5 2.30 16.24 1.81
CA TYR A 5 3.15 15.61 2.83
C TYR A 5 2.48 15.59 4.20
N ASN A 6 2.88 14.64 5.02
CA ASN A 6 2.43 14.48 6.42
C ASN A 6 0.92 14.29 6.56
N SER A 7 0.30 13.67 5.57
CA SER A 7 -1.13 13.40 5.60
C SER A 7 -1.50 12.23 4.70
N VAL A 8 -2.64 11.59 5.01
CA VAL A 8 -3.23 10.54 4.19
C VAL A 8 -4.28 11.18 3.29
N ASN A 9 -4.24 10.85 2.01
CA ASN A 9 -5.25 11.29 1.04
C ASN A 9 -6.37 10.26 0.99
N ILE A 10 -7.53 10.62 1.53
CA ILE A 10 -8.66 9.71 1.69
C ILE A 10 -9.71 10.00 0.62
N THR A 11 -10.26 8.94 0.05
CA THR A 11 -11.45 8.98 -0.82
C THR A 11 -12.43 7.91 -0.33
N LYS A 12 -13.63 7.90 -0.91
CA LYS A 12 -14.59 6.82 -0.72
C LYS A 12 -14.47 5.86 -1.88
N PHE A 13 -14.57 4.56 -1.60
CA PHE A 13 -14.45 3.54 -2.64
C PHE A 13 -15.46 3.74 -3.77
N ASN A 14 -16.70 4.11 -3.43
CA ASN A 14 -17.78 4.30 -4.40
C ASN A 14 -17.93 5.74 -4.89
N ASP A 15 -17.10 6.67 -4.42
CA ASP A 15 -17.14 8.08 -4.82
C ASP A 15 -15.74 8.67 -4.83
N ARG A 16 -15.03 8.46 -5.93
CA ARG A 16 -13.65 8.93 -6.12
C ARG A 16 -13.51 10.44 -6.19
N LYS A 17 -14.60 11.17 -6.37
CA LYS A 17 -14.60 12.64 -6.38
C LYS A 17 -14.51 13.20 -4.97
N CYS A 18 -14.93 12.41 -3.99
CA CYS A 18 -14.86 12.77 -2.59
C CYS A 18 -13.40 12.66 -2.13
N ARG A 19 -12.80 13.77 -1.69
CA ARG A 19 -11.39 13.80 -1.30
C ARG A 19 -11.23 14.49 0.05
N TYR A 20 -10.48 13.85 0.94
CA TYR A 20 -10.18 14.36 2.27
C TYR A 20 -8.70 14.18 2.55
N VAL A 21 -8.17 15.03 3.41
CA VAL A 21 -6.80 14.94 3.88
C VAL A 21 -6.83 14.76 5.40
N CYS A 22 -6.11 13.76 5.90
CA CYS A 22 -6.05 13.45 7.33
C CYS A 22 -4.59 13.43 7.79
N ASP A 23 -4.27 14.21 8.82
CA ASP A 23 -2.90 14.37 9.30
C ASP A 23 -2.65 13.76 10.69
N ASN A 24 -3.65 13.15 11.32
CA ASN A 24 -3.50 12.51 12.61
C ASN A 24 -4.43 11.30 12.75
N GLU A 25 -4.02 10.34 13.61
CA GLU A 25 -4.74 9.09 13.79
C GLU A 25 -6.12 9.29 14.43
N GLU A 26 -6.28 10.27 15.30
CA GLU A 26 -7.58 10.57 15.91
C GLU A 26 -8.61 10.95 14.85
N GLY A 27 -8.23 11.84 13.94
CA GLY A 27 -9.07 12.21 12.81
C GLY A 27 -9.38 11.03 11.89
N TYR A 28 -8.38 10.18 11.63
CA TYR A 28 -8.55 8.96 10.85
C TYR A 28 -9.61 8.04 11.47
N ARG A 29 -9.51 7.78 12.78
CA ARG A 29 -10.46 6.90 13.49
C ARG A 29 -11.86 7.48 13.56
N LYS A 30 -12.00 8.78 13.74
CA LYS A 30 -13.30 9.46 13.67
C LYS A 30 -13.93 9.33 12.30
N TYR A 31 -13.14 9.53 11.25
CA TYR A 31 -13.58 9.40 9.89
C TYR A 31 -14.04 7.97 9.59
N LEU A 32 -13.27 6.98 10.05
CA LEU A 32 -13.58 5.57 9.88
C LEU A 32 -14.94 5.17 10.49
N GLN A 33 -15.33 5.77 11.61
CA GLN A 33 -16.62 5.52 12.24
C GLN A 33 -17.79 5.94 11.36
N ASN A 34 -17.64 7.02 10.60
CA ASN A 34 -18.67 7.58 9.75
C ASN A 34 -18.61 7.04 8.30
N GLU A 35 -17.44 6.67 7.84
CA GLU A 35 -17.18 6.27 6.47
C GLU A 35 -16.35 4.98 6.45
N PRO A 36 -16.98 3.81 6.63
CA PRO A 36 -16.23 2.55 6.75
C PRO A 36 -15.54 2.09 5.47
N ASP A 37 -15.86 2.68 4.32
CA ASP A 37 -15.31 2.34 3.01
C ASP A 37 -14.16 3.26 2.56
N MET A 38 -13.39 3.79 3.50
CA MET A 38 -12.25 4.65 3.19
C MET A 38 -11.22 3.96 2.29
N ALA A 39 -10.72 4.70 1.33
CA ALA A 39 -9.71 4.22 0.40
C ALA A 39 -8.73 5.34 0.06
N GLU A 40 -7.61 4.98 -0.55
CA GLU A 40 -6.67 5.94 -1.12
C GLU A 40 -6.48 5.64 -2.60
N VAL A 41 -6.18 6.68 -3.38
CA VAL A 41 -5.87 6.52 -4.80
C VAL A 41 -4.37 6.64 -5.00
N ILE A 42 -3.78 5.67 -5.69
CA ILE A 42 -2.37 5.70 -6.06
C ILE A 42 -2.25 5.68 -7.59
N GLY A 43 -1.10 6.11 -8.10
CA GLY A 43 -0.86 6.09 -9.55
C GLY A 43 -1.42 7.28 -10.29
N GLU A 44 -1.79 8.36 -9.61
CA GLU A 44 -2.12 9.62 -10.26
C GLU A 44 -0.85 10.24 -10.89
N PHE A 45 -1.03 11.09 -11.88
CA PHE A 45 0.09 11.70 -12.58
C PHE A 45 1.05 12.40 -11.61
N ARG A 46 2.31 12.01 -11.63
CA ARG A 46 3.40 12.52 -10.78
C ARG A 46 3.20 12.33 -9.27
N GLN A 47 2.19 11.59 -8.85
CA GLN A 47 2.00 11.29 -7.44
C GLN A 47 3.10 10.36 -6.94
N GLN A 48 3.77 10.75 -5.87
CA GLN A 48 4.66 9.87 -5.13
C GLN A 48 3.93 9.21 -3.97
N ILE A 49 4.30 7.98 -3.69
CA ILE A 49 3.75 7.19 -2.60
C ILE A 49 4.89 6.49 -1.85
N LYS A 50 4.58 6.00 -0.68
CA LYS A 50 5.39 5.01 0.02
C LYS A 50 5.37 3.73 -0.81
N PRO A 51 6.51 3.05 -1.05
CA PRO A 51 6.47 1.78 -1.79
C PRO A 51 5.55 0.78 -1.10
N ILE A 52 4.66 0.19 -1.87
CA ILE A 52 3.64 -0.73 -1.39
C ILE A 52 3.67 -2.02 -2.23
N LEU A 53 3.51 -3.17 -1.56
CA LEU A 53 3.34 -4.46 -2.22
C LEU A 53 2.08 -5.13 -1.68
N ASP A 54 1.23 -5.57 -2.59
CA ASP A 54 0.02 -6.31 -2.27
C ASP A 54 0.29 -7.80 -2.49
N VAL A 55 0.10 -8.60 -1.45
CA VAL A 55 0.46 -10.02 -1.46
C VAL A 55 -0.77 -10.84 -1.12
N ASP A 56 -1.13 -11.75 -2.02
CA ASP A 56 -2.23 -12.69 -1.84
C ASP A 56 -1.73 -14.12 -2.09
N ALA A 57 -1.93 -15.00 -1.12
CA ALA A 57 -1.61 -16.42 -1.25
C ALA A 57 -2.85 -17.26 -0.97
N TYR A 58 -2.92 -18.43 -1.59
CA TYR A 58 -4.06 -19.33 -1.45
C TYR A 58 -3.58 -20.69 -0.92
N ILE A 59 -4.41 -21.30 -0.04
CA ILE A 59 -4.18 -22.61 0.55
C ILE A 59 -3.08 -22.58 1.63
N ASN A 60 -1.90 -22.11 1.29
CA ASN A 60 -0.77 -22.01 2.22
C ASN A 60 -0.42 -20.56 2.49
N ASP A 61 -0.17 -20.22 3.75
CA ASP A 61 0.27 -18.90 4.14
C ASP A 61 1.68 -18.59 3.60
N ILE A 62 2.03 -17.31 3.58
CA ILE A 62 3.37 -16.86 3.19
C ILE A 62 4.32 -16.91 4.39
N ASN A 63 5.61 -16.89 4.11
CA ASN A 63 6.63 -16.61 5.10
C ASN A 63 6.95 -15.12 5.05
N VAL A 64 6.51 -14.36 6.05
CA VAL A 64 6.68 -12.90 6.11
C VAL A 64 8.16 -12.51 6.04
N ASN A 65 9.04 -13.27 6.68
CA ASN A 65 10.48 -12.98 6.68
C ASN A 65 11.10 -13.12 5.28
N GLU A 66 10.64 -14.08 4.48
CA GLU A 66 11.09 -14.21 3.10
C GLU A 66 10.69 -13.00 2.25
N VAL A 67 9.48 -12.48 2.46
CA VAL A 67 9.02 -11.28 1.77
C VAL A 67 9.85 -10.07 2.21
N PHE A 68 10.09 -9.91 3.50
CA PHE A 68 10.97 -8.85 4.02
C PHE A 68 12.35 -8.89 3.37
N GLU A 69 12.97 -10.06 3.27
CA GLU A 69 14.30 -10.21 2.67
C GLU A 69 14.32 -9.80 1.20
N LYS A 70 13.28 -10.18 0.45
CA LYS A 70 13.15 -9.77 -0.96
C LYS A 70 12.98 -8.26 -1.10
N ILE A 71 12.15 -7.64 -0.26
CA ILE A 71 11.92 -6.19 -0.28
C ILE A 71 13.20 -5.44 0.09
N LYS A 72 13.92 -5.91 1.10
CA LYS A 72 15.16 -5.28 1.56
C LYS A 72 16.27 -5.32 0.52
N LYS A 73 16.26 -6.28 -0.39
CA LYS A 73 17.20 -6.30 -1.52
C LYS A 73 16.94 -5.16 -2.50
N VAL A 74 15.66 -4.77 -2.66
CA VAL A 74 15.26 -3.65 -3.52
C VAL A 74 15.47 -2.31 -2.82
N PHE A 75 15.17 -2.25 -1.53
CA PHE A 75 15.24 -1.04 -0.70
C PHE A 75 16.17 -1.27 0.50
N PRO A 76 17.50 -1.30 0.26
CA PRO A 76 18.46 -1.58 1.35
C PRO A 76 18.39 -0.54 2.46
N ASN A 77 18.54 -1.00 3.70
CA ASN A 77 18.59 -0.16 4.91
C ASN A 77 17.26 0.58 5.19
N LYS A 78 16.16 0.12 4.65
CA LYS A 78 14.85 0.69 4.92
C LYS A 78 14.02 -0.25 5.81
N SER A 79 13.22 0.34 6.69
CA SER A 79 12.27 -0.39 7.51
C SER A 79 11.06 -0.78 6.66
N VAL A 80 10.55 -1.99 6.85
CA VAL A 80 9.36 -2.49 6.16
C VAL A 80 8.30 -2.80 7.21
N LYS A 81 7.11 -2.26 7.04
CA LYS A 81 5.95 -2.50 7.91
C LYS A 81 4.89 -3.21 7.10
N TYR A 82 3.96 -3.90 7.76
CA TYR A 82 2.89 -4.56 7.04
C TYR A 82 1.58 -4.57 7.80
N ALA A 83 0.51 -4.76 7.03
CA ALA A 83 -0.83 -5.01 7.52
C ALA A 83 -1.30 -6.34 6.92
N LYS A 84 -2.17 -7.04 7.63
CA LYS A 84 -2.74 -8.29 7.15
C LYS A 84 -4.24 -8.35 7.40
N ARG A 85 -4.93 -9.16 6.58
CA ARG A 85 -6.32 -9.57 6.81
C ARG A 85 -6.34 -10.92 7.48
N GLU A 86 -7.34 -11.17 8.32
CA GLU A 86 -7.61 -12.52 8.76
C GLU A 86 -7.90 -13.41 7.54
N PRO A 87 -7.38 -14.65 7.50
CA PRO A 87 -7.64 -15.55 6.39
C PRO A 87 -9.12 -15.80 6.18
N ARG A 88 -9.52 -15.95 4.93
CA ARG A 88 -10.92 -16.22 4.57
C ARG A 88 -11.04 -17.30 3.51
N GLU A 89 -12.14 -18.05 3.54
CA GLU A 89 -12.44 -19.03 2.52
C GLU A 89 -12.85 -18.35 1.21
N THR A 90 -12.32 -18.87 0.10
CA THR A 90 -12.67 -18.45 -1.26
C THR A 90 -12.85 -19.69 -2.14
N LYS A 91 -13.32 -19.50 -3.36
CA LYS A 91 -13.43 -20.59 -4.34
C LYS A 91 -12.09 -21.23 -4.67
N LYS A 92 -10.97 -20.51 -4.49
CA LYS A 92 -9.60 -21.00 -4.73
C LYS A 92 -8.96 -21.60 -3.49
N GLY A 93 -9.68 -21.67 -2.38
CA GLY A 93 -9.19 -22.11 -1.08
C GLY A 93 -9.03 -20.97 -0.10
N LEU A 94 -8.38 -21.25 1.03
CA LEU A 94 -8.16 -20.27 2.07
C LEU A 94 -7.21 -19.18 1.55
N LYS A 95 -7.65 -17.92 1.63
CA LYS A 95 -6.89 -16.77 1.12
C LYS A 95 -6.20 -16.01 2.25
N TYR A 96 -4.91 -15.78 2.09
CA TYR A 96 -4.06 -15.00 2.99
C TYR A 96 -3.67 -13.71 2.27
N SER A 97 -4.02 -12.55 2.85
CA SER A 97 -3.77 -11.23 2.24
C SER A 97 -2.91 -10.36 3.13
N TYR A 98 -1.90 -9.75 2.54
CA TYR A 98 -0.94 -8.87 3.21
C TYR A 98 -0.67 -7.65 2.35
N ARG A 99 -0.33 -6.53 3.00
CA ARG A 99 0.26 -5.38 2.33
C ARG A 99 1.51 -4.94 3.06
N PHE A 100 2.60 -4.81 2.31
CA PHE A 100 3.90 -4.38 2.82
C PHE A 100 4.16 -2.95 2.39
N TYR A 101 4.74 -2.16 3.30
CA TYR A 101 5.01 -0.74 3.08
C TYR A 101 6.45 -0.45 3.47
N VAL A 102 7.21 0.13 2.53
CA VAL A 102 8.59 0.55 2.79
C VAL A 102 8.58 1.96 3.36
N GLN A 103 9.22 2.15 4.50
CA GLN A 103 9.27 3.44 5.17
C GLN A 103 10.43 4.30 4.64
N ASP A 104 10.34 5.61 4.82
CA ASP A 104 11.40 6.59 4.50
C ASP A 104 11.76 6.70 3.01
N VAL A 105 10.88 6.25 2.13
CA VAL A 105 11.03 6.30 0.67
C VAL A 105 9.77 6.88 0.05
N ARG A 106 9.93 7.71 -0.97
CA ARG A 106 8.83 8.15 -1.83
C ARG A 106 9.16 7.91 -3.29
N ILE A 107 8.19 7.40 -4.04
CA ILE A 107 8.39 6.96 -5.42
C ILE A 107 7.03 6.98 -6.15
N THR A 108 7.04 7.23 -7.46
CA THR A 108 5.82 7.08 -8.27
C THR A 108 5.49 5.60 -8.48
N SER A 109 4.20 5.29 -8.65
CA SER A 109 3.75 3.91 -8.91
C SER A 109 4.43 3.31 -10.14
N LYS A 110 4.60 4.09 -11.19
CA LYS A 110 5.25 3.63 -12.43
C LYS A 110 6.69 3.18 -12.18
N ASN A 111 7.47 4.01 -11.48
CA ASN A 111 8.87 3.67 -11.20
C ASN A 111 8.98 2.53 -10.19
N LEU A 112 8.06 2.46 -9.25
CA LEU A 112 7.98 1.33 -8.32
C LEU A 112 7.75 0.02 -9.08
N LYS A 113 6.75 0.00 -9.97
CA LYS A 113 6.46 -1.18 -10.78
C LYS A 113 7.68 -1.63 -11.58
N ASN A 114 8.34 -0.69 -12.25
CA ASN A 114 9.52 -0.99 -13.07
C ASN A 114 10.65 -1.58 -12.22
N ARG A 115 10.88 -1.02 -11.05
CA ARG A 115 11.90 -1.52 -10.12
C ARG A 115 11.58 -2.93 -9.60
N LEU A 116 10.32 -3.19 -9.30
CA LEU A 116 9.90 -4.52 -8.85
C LEU A 116 10.02 -5.57 -9.96
N ILE A 117 9.65 -5.22 -11.19
CA ILE A 117 9.81 -6.11 -12.36
C ILE A 117 11.29 -6.43 -12.59
N LYS A 118 12.14 -5.42 -12.51
CA LYS A 118 13.60 -5.58 -12.64
C LYS A 118 14.17 -6.57 -11.61
N ASN A 119 13.52 -6.66 -10.46
CA ASN A 119 13.93 -7.56 -9.37
C ASN A 119 13.11 -8.86 -9.31
N GLY A 120 12.33 -9.16 -10.36
CA GLY A 120 11.67 -10.45 -10.54
C GLY A 120 10.35 -10.64 -9.80
N PHE A 121 9.77 -9.60 -9.19
CA PHE A 121 8.51 -9.72 -8.44
C PHE A 121 7.32 -10.10 -9.31
N ASP A 122 7.33 -9.76 -10.60
CA ASP A 122 6.27 -10.11 -11.55
C ASP A 122 6.23 -11.61 -11.87
N LYS A 123 7.28 -12.35 -11.54
CA LYS A 123 7.38 -13.79 -11.81
C LYS A 123 6.78 -14.65 -10.71
N ASN A 124 6.36 -14.05 -9.61
CA ASN A 124 5.69 -14.76 -8.53
C ASN A 124 4.28 -14.22 -8.39
N GLU A 125 3.29 -15.06 -8.65
CA GLU A 125 1.88 -14.69 -8.71
C GLU A 125 1.27 -14.20 -7.39
N ILE A 126 1.97 -14.39 -6.24
CA ILE A 126 1.48 -13.84 -4.97
C ILE A 126 1.52 -12.31 -4.95
N TYR A 127 2.37 -11.67 -5.76
CA TYR A 127 2.47 -10.21 -5.84
C TYR A 127 1.52 -9.68 -6.91
N ASP A 128 0.57 -8.83 -6.51
CA ASP A 128 -0.38 -8.21 -7.43
C ASP A 128 0.26 -6.99 -8.08
N MET A 129 0.67 -7.14 -9.33
CA MET A 129 1.31 -6.06 -10.09
C MET A 129 0.30 -5.04 -10.64
N SER A 130 -0.98 -5.36 -10.64
CA SER A 130 -2.03 -4.45 -11.14
C SER A 130 -2.27 -3.23 -10.26
N ILE A 131 -1.84 -3.26 -8.99
CA ILE A 131 -2.02 -2.13 -8.09
C ILE A 131 -1.23 -0.89 -8.52
N TYR A 132 -0.23 -1.06 -9.39
CA TYR A 132 0.62 0.05 -9.87
C TYR A 132 0.07 0.72 -11.12
N ASP A 133 -1.09 0.28 -11.61
CA ASP A 133 -1.77 0.89 -12.76
C ASP A 133 -2.32 2.28 -12.38
N SER A 134 -2.58 3.10 -13.39
CA SER A 134 -3.03 4.49 -13.18
C SER A 134 -4.33 4.57 -12.38
N ASN A 135 -4.36 5.49 -11.44
CA ASN A 135 -5.55 5.81 -10.64
C ASN A 135 -6.16 4.59 -9.95
N LYS A 136 -5.31 3.72 -9.42
CA LYS A 136 -5.75 2.54 -8.69
C LYS A 136 -6.26 2.94 -7.31
N ILE A 137 -7.42 2.40 -6.94
CA ILE A 137 -8.01 2.63 -5.63
C ILE A 137 -7.69 1.47 -4.70
N LEU A 138 -7.20 1.77 -3.50
CA LEU A 138 -6.82 0.77 -2.50
C LEU A 138 -7.52 1.08 -1.18
N PHE A 139 -8.09 0.05 -0.55
CA PHE A 139 -8.67 0.20 0.77
C PHE A 139 -7.62 0.54 1.81
N LEU A 140 -7.94 1.50 2.66
CA LEU A 140 -7.09 1.92 3.76
C LEU A 140 -7.16 0.94 4.93
N PRO A 141 -6.18 0.96 5.85
CA PRO A 141 -6.22 0.11 7.04
C PRO A 141 -7.49 0.28 7.85
N LEU A 142 -7.97 -0.81 8.43
CA LEU A 142 -9.14 -0.89 9.32
C LEU A 142 -10.48 -0.63 8.62
N THR A 143 -10.50 -0.48 7.28
CA THR A 143 -11.75 -0.29 6.52
C THR A 143 -12.32 -1.63 6.06
N THR A 144 -13.62 -1.66 5.80
CA THR A 144 -14.30 -2.81 5.19
C THR A 144 -14.62 -2.49 3.73
N LYS A 145 -14.57 -3.51 2.86
CA LYS A 145 -14.83 -3.30 1.42
C LYS A 145 -16.26 -2.85 1.12
N LYS A 146 -17.22 -3.30 1.91
CA LYS A 146 -18.64 -2.88 1.84
C LYS A 146 -19.29 -3.12 3.18
N VAL A 147 -20.36 -2.40 3.43
CA VAL A 147 -21.24 -2.70 4.55
C VAL A 147 -21.82 -4.10 4.31
N GLY A 148 -21.73 -4.97 5.31
CA GLY A 148 -22.22 -6.36 5.21
C GLY A 148 -21.31 -7.32 4.45
N CYS A 149 -20.11 -6.90 4.08
CA CYS A 149 -19.12 -7.77 3.44
C CYS A 149 -18.29 -8.53 4.49
N ASP A 150 -18.11 -9.84 4.29
CA ASP A 150 -17.35 -10.70 5.20
C ASP A 150 -15.83 -10.59 5.01
N VAL A 151 -15.36 -9.61 4.23
CA VAL A 151 -13.92 -9.42 4.05
C VAL A 151 -13.33 -8.70 5.26
N PRO A 152 -12.44 -9.35 6.01
CA PRO A 152 -11.82 -8.71 7.17
C PRO A 152 -11.01 -7.47 6.78
N PRO A 153 -10.92 -6.45 7.63
CA PRO A 153 -10.10 -5.28 7.35
C PRO A 153 -8.60 -5.62 7.38
N LEU A 154 -7.81 -4.81 6.68
CA LEU A 154 -6.36 -4.82 6.82
C LEU A 154 -5.98 -4.23 8.15
N THR A 155 -5.29 -5.01 8.99
CA THR A 155 -4.88 -4.59 10.33
C THR A 155 -3.36 -4.42 10.38
N PRO A 156 -2.85 -3.21 10.74
CA PRO A 156 -1.42 -3.03 10.94
C PRO A 156 -0.86 -3.98 12.01
N ILE A 157 0.29 -4.57 11.74
CA ILE A 157 0.96 -5.49 12.64
C ILE A 157 2.21 -4.84 13.20
N ASP A 158 2.23 -4.57 14.49
CA ASP A 158 3.35 -3.95 15.22
C ASP A 158 3.80 -2.61 14.59
N CYS A 159 2.84 -1.84 14.10
CA CYS A 159 3.10 -0.54 13.49
C CYS A 159 1.88 0.37 13.56
N SER A 160 2.06 1.65 13.23
CA SER A 160 0.98 2.61 13.24
C SER A 160 0.12 2.51 11.97
N ILE A 161 -1.08 3.09 12.03
CA ILE A 161 -1.98 3.16 10.88
C ILE A 161 -1.29 3.87 9.71
N PHE A 162 -0.63 5.01 9.97
CA PHE A 162 -0.03 5.80 8.91
C PHE A 162 1.21 5.15 8.27
N GLU A 163 1.89 4.28 9.00
CA GLU A 163 2.95 3.46 8.41
C GLU A 163 2.41 2.50 7.35
N CYS A 164 1.12 2.21 7.38
CA CYS A 164 0.40 1.34 6.44
C CYS A 164 -0.53 2.13 5.49
N CYS A 165 -0.20 3.38 5.20
CA CYS A 165 -0.91 4.20 4.21
C CYS A 165 0.08 4.64 3.14
N ALA A 166 -0.15 4.22 1.90
CA ALA A 166 0.78 4.51 0.80
C ALA A 166 0.86 6.01 0.49
N SER A 167 -0.24 6.74 0.63
CA SER A 167 -0.27 8.18 0.39
C SER A 167 0.36 9.02 1.50
N TYR A 168 0.66 8.42 2.67
CA TYR A 168 1.34 9.13 3.75
C TYR A 168 2.83 9.13 3.51
N ILE A 169 3.35 10.26 3.03
CA ILE A 169 4.77 10.49 2.78
C ILE A 169 5.22 11.77 3.46
N LYS A 170 6.53 11.90 3.67
CA LYS A 170 7.15 13.10 4.22
C LYS A 170 8.13 13.67 3.20
N GLU A 171 8.31 14.98 3.21
CA GLU A 171 9.24 15.65 2.29
C GLU A 171 10.67 15.14 2.47
N GLU A 172 11.07 14.83 3.71
CA GLU A 172 12.40 14.31 4.03
C GLU A 172 12.62 12.85 3.60
N TYR A 173 11.57 12.12 3.16
CA TYR A 173 11.75 10.78 2.61
C TYR A 173 12.65 10.83 1.39
N GLU A 174 13.49 9.82 1.23
CA GLU A 174 14.40 9.71 0.08
C GLU A 174 13.59 9.60 -1.22
N ASP A 175 13.90 10.47 -2.19
CA ASP A 175 13.21 10.52 -3.47
C ASP A 175 13.82 9.50 -4.44
N TRP A 176 13.13 8.38 -4.58
CA TRP A 176 13.59 7.28 -5.43
C TRP A 176 13.26 7.47 -6.92
N ASP A 177 12.48 8.46 -7.29
CA ASP A 177 12.31 8.82 -8.69
C ASP A 177 13.58 9.47 -9.24
N LEU A 178 14.24 10.32 -8.45
CA LEU A 178 15.54 10.89 -8.79
C LEU A 178 16.61 9.79 -8.86
N LYS A 179 16.63 8.90 -7.88
CA LYS A 179 17.57 7.78 -7.83
C LYS A 179 17.41 6.85 -9.04
N PHE A 180 16.17 6.62 -9.49
CA PHE A 180 15.90 5.81 -10.67
C PHE A 180 16.48 6.44 -11.93
N VAL A 181 16.35 7.74 -12.09
CA VAL A 181 16.92 8.49 -13.23
C VAL A 181 18.46 8.42 -13.22
N GLU A 182 19.07 8.52 -12.03
CA GLU A 182 20.53 8.43 -11.88
C GLU A 182 21.10 7.06 -12.24
N GLU A 183 20.30 5.99 -12.08
CA GLU A 183 20.69 4.62 -12.41
C GLU A 183 20.55 4.29 -13.89
N GLU A 184 19.82 5.09 -14.66
CA GLU A 184 19.68 4.91 -16.10
C GLU A 184 20.91 5.45 -16.82
N PRO A 185 21.58 4.65 -17.67
CA PRO A 185 22.74 5.11 -18.43
C PRO A 185 22.38 6.12 -19.50
#